data_0229e69b8b07241eef6af07a793637cf
#
_entry.id   0229e69b8b07241eef6af07a793637cf
#
_cell.length_a   1.000
_cell.length_b   1.000
_cell.length_c   1.000
_cell.angle_alpha   90.00
_cell.angle_beta   90.00
_cell.angle_gamma   90.00
#
_symmetry.space_group_name_H-M   'P 1'
#
loop_
_entity.id
_entity.type
_entity.pdbx_description
1 polymer ?
#
loop_
_entity_poly.entity_id
_entity_poly.type
_entity_poly.pdbx_seq_one_letter_code
_entity_poly.pdbx_strand_id
1 'polypeptide(L)'
;MARYYVTTEKEFIKETDTQSKELIITPTQLLWKDTSLVSYKIEHMEDYNKLVEVKENYFYFLVARELARNVYTMKQFLMIDELATRVNDLETKTIAYLNSMLDDTNLKYSDLELVFNKRIMDSLMSLTPPSHGDYLYFISLAKNDEKAREIMINKLELALEYSFINNNTLGEVELWNEALRTLYDE
;
A
#
# COMPACT_ATOMS: atom_id res chain seq x y z
N MET A 1 19.67 -5.02 15.10
CA MET A 1 18.76 -4.54 14.02
C MET A 1 17.56 -5.47 13.98
N ALA A 2 16.34 -4.96 14.05
CA ALA A 2 15.16 -5.82 14.03
C ALA A 2 14.98 -6.43 12.62
N ARG A 3 14.63 -7.70 12.57
CA ARG A 3 14.24 -8.39 11.32
C ARG A 3 12.76 -8.70 11.38
N TYR A 4 12.07 -8.50 10.24
CA TYR A 4 10.66 -8.78 10.10
C TYR A 4 10.49 -9.88 9.06
N TYR A 5 9.61 -10.82 9.31
CA TYR A 5 9.26 -11.87 8.35
C TYR A 5 7.85 -12.39 8.59
N VAL A 6 7.27 -12.96 7.56
CA VAL A 6 5.96 -13.59 7.61
C VAL A 6 6.15 -15.10 7.58
N THR A 7 5.52 -15.81 8.49
CA THR A 7 5.55 -17.27 8.54
C THR A 7 4.50 -17.88 7.60
N THR A 8 4.62 -19.19 7.34
CA THR A 8 3.61 -19.95 6.60
C THR A 8 2.22 -19.94 7.25
N GLU A 9 2.13 -19.59 8.53
CA GLU A 9 0.90 -19.42 9.29
C GLU A 9 0.33 -18.00 9.21
N LYS A 10 0.87 -17.17 8.29
CA LYS A 10 0.54 -15.73 8.13
C LYS A 10 0.79 -14.91 9.40
N GLU A 11 1.78 -15.29 10.18
CA GLU A 11 2.24 -14.53 11.33
C GLU A 11 3.31 -13.53 10.93
N PHE A 12 3.11 -12.27 11.29
CA PHE A 12 4.13 -11.26 11.15
C PHE A 12 4.99 -11.23 12.41
N ILE A 13 6.27 -11.56 12.27
CA ILE A 13 7.19 -11.71 13.38
C ILE A 13 8.29 -10.64 13.28
N LYS A 14 8.51 -9.94 14.38
CA LYS A 14 9.69 -9.11 14.62
C LYS A 14 10.70 -9.89 15.44
N GLU A 15 11.88 -10.04 14.88
CA GLU A 15 13.03 -10.62 15.57
C GLU A 15 13.99 -9.50 15.97
N THR A 16 14.25 -9.36 17.27
CA THR A 16 15.21 -8.38 17.80
C THR A 16 16.55 -9.06 18.04
N ASP A 17 17.63 -8.27 18.12
CA ASP A 17 19.00 -8.77 18.35
C ASP A 17 19.17 -9.52 19.71
N THR A 18 18.16 -9.48 20.57
CA THR A 18 18.12 -10.18 21.88
C THR A 18 17.49 -11.56 21.80
N GLN A 19 17.30 -12.13 20.62
CA GLN A 19 16.65 -13.44 20.37
C GLN A 19 15.20 -13.57 20.89
N SER A 20 14.58 -12.50 21.36
CA SER A 20 13.16 -12.53 21.67
C SER A 20 12.36 -12.39 20.38
N LYS A 21 11.61 -13.43 20.04
CA LYS A 21 10.58 -13.34 19.00
C LYS A 21 9.40 -12.57 19.58
N GLU A 22 9.21 -11.34 19.13
CA GLU A 22 8.01 -10.58 19.44
C GLU A 22 7.02 -10.78 18.31
N LEU A 23 5.99 -11.58 18.57
CA LEU A 23 4.87 -11.71 17.66
C LEU A 23 4.11 -10.38 17.59
N ILE A 24 4.21 -9.69 16.47
CA ILE A 24 3.62 -8.36 16.37
C ILE A 24 2.16 -8.46 15.92
N ILE A 25 1.84 -9.36 14.99
CA ILE A 25 0.49 -9.46 14.43
C ILE A 25 0.24 -10.86 13.90
N THR A 26 -0.84 -11.50 14.36
CA THR A 26 -1.55 -12.53 13.61
C THR A 26 -2.98 -12.05 13.36
N PRO A 27 -3.64 -12.49 12.29
CA PRO A 27 -5.06 -12.20 12.08
C PRO A 27 -5.92 -12.57 13.28
N THR A 28 -5.53 -13.60 14.03
CA THR A 28 -6.20 -14.07 15.25
C THR A 28 -5.84 -13.27 16.51
N GLN A 29 -4.63 -12.75 16.64
CA GLN A 29 -4.19 -12.00 17.83
C GLN A 29 -4.61 -10.54 17.84
N LEU A 30 -4.89 -9.94 16.66
CA LEU A 30 -5.55 -8.65 16.58
C LEU A 30 -6.88 -8.63 17.35
N LEU A 31 -7.55 -9.79 17.49
CA LEU A 31 -8.77 -9.93 18.31
C LEU A 31 -8.53 -9.78 19.81
N TRP A 32 -7.36 -10.14 20.31
CA TRP A 32 -7.13 -10.26 21.75
C TRP A 32 -6.45 -9.05 22.37
N LYS A 33 -5.66 -8.31 21.60
CA LYS A 33 -4.92 -7.13 22.13
C LYS A 33 -5.73 -5.84 22.08
N ASP A 34 -6.69 -5.74 21.17
CA ASP A 34 -7.52 -4.55 21.01
C ASP A 34 -8.97 -4.82 21.41
N THR A 35 -9.13 -5.17 22.70
CA THR A 35 -10.46 -5.37 23.31
C THR A 35 -11.36 -4.13 23.26
N SER A 36 -10.79 -2.95 22.97
CA SER A 36 -11.56 -1.72 22.74
C SER A 36 -12.31 -1.70 21.41
N LEU A 37 -11.84 -2.48 20.42
CA LEU A 37 -12.48 -2.56 19.09
C LEU A 37 -13.49 -3.68 18.95
N VAL A 38 -13.58 -4.62 19.88
CA VAL A 38 -14.37 -5.83 19.68
C VAL A 38 -15.18 -6.23 20.90
N SER A 39 -16.14 -5.44 21.25
CA SER A 39 -17.38 -5.98 21.83
C SER A 39 -18.43 -6.22 20.73
N TYR A 40 -18.00 -6.76 19.58
CA TYR A 40 -18.96 -7.22 18.58
C TYR A 40 -19.49 -8.59 18.99
N LYS A 41 -20.75 -8.65 19.40
CA LYS A 41 -21.53 -9.88 19.37
C LYS A 41 -21.64 -10.30 17.91
N ILE A 42 -20.93 -11.36 17.55
CA ILE A 42 -21.10 -12.00 16.22
C ILE A 42 -22.44 -12.73 16.26
N GLU A 43 -23.49 -12.11 15.78
CA GLU A 43 -24.82 -12.72 15.77
C GLU A 43 -25.10 -13.45 14.44
N HIS A 44 -24.36 -13.12 13.36
CA HIS A 44 -24.54 -13.70 12.03
C HIS A 44 -23.22 -14.01 11.33
N MET A 45 -23.22 -15.01 10.44
CA MET A 45 -22.06 -15.43 9.66
C MET A 45 -21.49 -14.29 8.77
N GLU A 46 -22.36 -13.38 8.30
CA GLU A 46 -21.96 -12.20 7.52
C GLU A 46 -21.10 -11.23 8.33
N ASP A 47 -21.40 -11.06 9.62
CA ASP A 47 -20.62 -10.21 10.52
C ASP A 47 -19.24 -10.82 10.80
N TYR A 48 -19.17 -12.16 10.88
CA TYR A 48 -17.91 -12.87 11.00
C TYR A 48 -17.01 -12.66 9.77
N ASN A 49 -17.57 -12.80 8.57
CA ASN A 49 -16.82 -12.62 7.32
C ASN A 49 -16.31 -11.18 7.18
N LYS A 50 -17.13 -10.17 7.48
CA LYS A 50 -16.70 -8.77 7.52
C LYS A 50 -15.58 -8.52 8.53
N LEU A 51 -15.67 -9.13 9.70
CA LEU A 51 -14.64 -9.02 10.74
C LEU A 51 -13.32 -9.65 10.30
N VAL A 52 -13.38 -10.81 9.62
CA VAL A 52 -12.20 -11.47 9.05
C VAL A 52 -11.56 -10.59 7.99
N GLU A 53 -12.35 -10.00 7.09
CA GLU A 53 -11.86 -9.10 6.04
C GLU A 53 -11.20 -7.85 6.62
N VAL A 54 -11.82 -7.20 7.61
CA VAL A 54 -11.25 -6.02 8.28
C VAL A 54 -9.90 -6.33 8.93
N LYS A 55 -9.75 -7.52 9.52
CA LYS A 55 -8.49 -7.95 10.13
C LYS A 55 -7.42 -8.26 9.12
N GLU A 56 -7.77 -8.95 8.04
CA GLU A 56 -6.83 -9.22 6.96
C GLU A 56 -6.30 -7.91 6.36
N ASN A 57 -7.18 -6.95 6.08
CA ASN A 57 -6.82 -5.65 5.55
C ASN A 57 -5.94 -4.86 6.53
N TYR A 58 -6.21 -4.95 7.84
CA TYR A 58 -5.35 -4.31 8.84
C TYR A 58 -3.98 -4.98 8.94
N PHE A 59 -3.93 -6.31 8.86
CA PHE A 59 -2.67 -7.05 8.78
C PHE A 59 -1.85 -6.65 7.56
N TYR A 60 -2.45 -6.63 6.36
CA TYR A 60 -1.76 -6.21 5.14
C TYR A 60 -1.23 -4.78 5.22
N PHE A 61 -2.04 -3.86 5.75
CA PHE A 61 -1.63 -2.48 5.96
C PHE A 61 -0.38 -2.36 6.85
N LEU A 62 -0.36 -3.06 7.99
CA LEU A 62 0.77 -3.01 8.90
C LEU A 62 2.03 -3.61 8.29
N VAL A 63 1.90 -4.73 7.57
CA VAL A 63 3.03 -5.36 6.87
C VAL A 63 3.57 -4.44 5.77
N ALA A 64 2.71 -3.89 4.93
CA ALA A 64 3.12 -3.00 3.84
C ALA A 64 3.82 -1.74 4.37
N ARG A 65 3.27 -1.12 5.41
CA ARG A 65 3.87 0.04 6.07
C ARG A 65 5.25 -0.27 6.64
N GLU A 66 5.40 -1.41 7.29
CA GLU A 66 6.68 -1.81 7.87
C GLU A 66 7.71 -2.19 6.80
N LEU A 67 7.29 -2.85 5.72
CA LEU A 67 8.13 -3.08 4.55
C LEU A 67 8.62 -1.75 3.96
N ALA A 68 7.73 -0.80 3.72
CA ALA A 68 8.08 0.51 3.20
C ALA A 68 9.10 1.23 4.10
N ARG A 69 8.90 1.18 5.42
CA ARG A 69 9.81 1.78 6.39
C ARG A 69 11.22 1.18 6.37
N ASN A 70 11.34 -0.11 6.04
CA ASN A 70 12.63 -0.81 6.02
C ASN A 70 13.35 -0.71 4.67
N VAL A 71 12.60 -0.56 3.58
CA VAL A 71 13.12 -0.58 2.22
C VAL A 71 13.50 0.83 1.75
N TYR A 72 12.67 1.82 2.07
CA TYR A 72 12.87 3.19 1.63
C TYR A 72 13.73 4.02 2.58
N THR A 73 14.35 5.07 2.05
CA THR A 73 14.94 6.12 2.88
C THR A 73 13.86 6.82 3.68
N MET A 74 14.23 7.48 4.79
CA MET A 74 13.27 8.22 5.61
C MET A 74 12.50 9.28 4.79
N LYS A 75 13.17 9.97 3.85
CA LYS A 75 12.51 10.95 2.98
C LYS A 75 11.45 10.30 2.09
N GLN A 76 11.78 9.20 1.44
CA GLN A 76 10.83 8.46 0.59
C GLN A 76 9.68 7.90 1.41
N PHE A 77 9.99 7.31 2.58
CA PHE A 77 8.96 6.79 3.47
C PHE A 77 7.96 7.87 3.90
N LEU A 78 8.41 9.07 4.27
CA LEU A 78 7.52 10.17 4.66
C LEU A 78 6.61 10.62 3.51
N MET A 79 7.10 10.64 2.27
CA MET A 79 6.28 10.96 1.09
C MET A 79 5.21 9.88 0.85
N ILE A 80 5.57 8.61 1.01
CA ILE A 80 4.64 7.49 0.87
C ILE A 80 3.62 7.46 2.03
N ASP A 81 4.06 7.74 3.25
CA ASP A 81 3.19 7.83 4.44
C ASP A 81 2.18 8.98 4.27
N GLU A 82 2.59 10.11 3.71
CA GLU A 82 1.70 11.22 3.35
C GLU A 82 0.69 10.80 2.28
N LEU A 83 1.12 10.12 1.20
CA LEU A 83 0.22 9.57 0.19
C LEU A 83 -0.82 8.62 0.82
N ALA A 84 -0.38 7.73 1.70
CA ALA A 84 -1.27 6.79 2.39
C ALA A 84 -2.27 7.49 3.34
N THR A 85 -2.00 8.71 3.82
CA THR A 85 -2.98 9.47 4.61
C THR A 85 -4.09 10.09 3.77
N ARG A 86 -3.87 10.30 2.47
CA ARG A 86 -4.84 10.92 1.55
C ARG A 86 -5.87 9.94 0.99
N VAL A 87 -5.60 8.64 1.05
CA VAL A 87 -6.52 7.60 0.60
C VAL A 87 -7.37 7.08 1.76
N ASN A 88 -8.55 6.53 1.47
CA ASN A 88 -9.57 6.33 2.51
C ASN A 88 -9.49 4.99 3.22
N ASP A 89 -9.46 3.87 2.50
CA ASP A 89 -9.56 2.54 3.10
C ASP A 89 -8.20 1.87 3.32
N LEU A 90 -8.16 0.86 4.20
CA LEU A 90 -6.92 0.17 4.58
C LEU A 90 -6.27 -0.58 3.41
N GLU A 91 -7.05 -1.10 2.48
CA GLU A 91 -6.53 -1.81 1.32
C GLU A 91 -5.84 -0.84 0.36
N THR A 92 -6.47 0.32 0.06
CA THR A 92 -5.86 1.37 -0.75
C THR A 92 -4.60 1.93 -0.08
N LYS A 93 -4.60 2.11 1.26
CA LYS A 93 -3.40 2.48 2.03
C LYS A 93 -2.29 1.43 1.89
N THR A 94 -2.65 0.16 1.94
CA THR A 94 -1.70 -0.95 1.72
C THR A 94 -1.03 -0.83 0.35
N ILE A 95 -1.83 -0.65 -0.71
CA ILE A 95 -1.34 -0.51 -2.08
C ILE A 95 -0.47 0.75 -2.21
N ALA A 96 -0.83 1.85 -1.56
CA ALA A 96 -0.01 3.08 -1.55
C ALA A 96 1.38 2.86 -0.96
N TYR A 97 1.52 2.10 0.14
CA TYR A 97 2.83 1.72 0.70
C TYR A 97 3.63 0.79 -0.21
N LEU A 98 2.97 -0.08 -0.98
CA LEU A 98 3.61 -1.00 -1.92
C LEU A 98 3.91 -0.35 -3.27
N ASN A 99 3.26 0.78 -3.56
CA ASN A 99 3.45 1.51 -4.81
C ASN A 99 4.94 1.84 -5.02
N SER A 100 5.42 1.59 -6.21
CA SER A 100 6.83 1.73 -6.61
C SER A 100 7.80 0.71 -5.99
N MET A 101 7.40 -0.19 -5.07
CA MET A 101 8.33 -1.19 -4.53
C MET A 101 8.90 -2.11 -5.59
N LEU A 102 8.11 -2.49 -6.59
CA LEU A 102 8.56 -3.35 -7.68
C LEU A 102 9.55 -2.65 -8.62
N ASP A 103 9.49 -1.33 -8.71
CA ASP A 103 10.37 -0.52 -9.57
C ASP A 103 11.63 -0.06 -8.82
N ASP A 104 11.48 0.32 -7.56
CA ASP A 104 12.52 0.99 -6.78
C ASP A 104 13.40 0.02 -5.98
N THR A 105 13.02 -1.27 -5.90
CA THR A 105 13.69 -2.25 -5.05
C THR A 105 13.99 -3.56 -5.76
N ASN A 106 14.67 -4.47 -5.08
CA ASN A 106 14.91 -5.83 -5.57
C ASN A 106 13.76 -6.82 -5.29
N LEU A 107 12.65 -6.33 -4.70
CA LEU A 107 11.47 -7.16 -4.43
C LEU A 107 10.79 -7.52 -5.75
N LYS A 108 10.39 -8.78 -5.85
CA LYS A 108 9.68 -9.29 -7.02
C LYS A 108 8.19 -9.42 -6.69
N TYR A 109 7.37 -9.40 -7.73
CA TYR A 109 5.94 -9.69 -7.63
C TYR A 109 5.68 -10.98 -6.83
N SER A 110 6.43 -12.06 -7.12
CA SER A 110 6.32 -13.33 -6.42
C SER A 110 6.58 -13.27 -4.91
N ASP A 111 7.39 -12.31 -4.45
CA ASP A 111 7.68 -12.14 -3.03
C ASP A 111 6.49 -11.48 -2.31
N LEU A 112 5.87 -10.50 -2.95
CA LEU A 112 4.68 -9.82 -2.43
C LEU A 112 3.43 -10.70 -2.50
N GLU A 113 3.28 -11.52 -3.55
CA GLU A 113 2.17 -12.45 -3.73
C GLU A 113 2.08 -13.52 -2.61
N LEU A 114 3.20 -13.84 -1.96
CA LEU A 114 3.21 -14.75 -0.79
C LEU A 114 2.49 -14.14 0.43
N VAL A 115 2.40 -12.81 0.51
CA VAL A 115 1.89 -12.09 1.67
C VAL A 115 0.52 -11.50 1.40
N PHE A 116 0.38 -10.79 0.27
CA PHE A 116 -0.80 -10.00 -0.05
C PHE A 116 -1.79 -10.77 -0.91
N ASN A 117 -3.08 -10.47 -0.74
CA ASN A 117 -4.11 -11.12 -1.53
C ASN A 117 -4.11 -10.64 -2.99
N LYS A 118 -4.80 -11.41 -3.84
CA LYS A 118 -4.87 -11.14 -5.28
C LYS A 118 -5.40 -9.73 -5.60
N ARG A 119 -6.36 -9.20 -4.84
CA ARG A 119 -6.97 -7.89 -5.10
C ARG A 119 -5.95 -6.75 -4.93
N ILE A 120 -5.15 -6.81 -3.86
CA ILE A 120 -4.03 -5.88 -3.63
C ILE A 120 -3.00 -5.99 -4.76
N MET A 121 -2.66 -7.22 -5.15
CA MET A 121 -1.65 -7.46 -6.18
C MET A 121 -2.11 -7.02 -7.57
N ASP A 122 -3.37 -7.22 -7.92
CA ASP A 122 -3.95 -6.77 -9.20
C ASP A 122 -3.90 -5.22 -9.29
N SER A 123 -4.32 -4.50 -8.23
CA SER A 123 -4.24 -3.03 -8.19
C SER A 123 -2.78 -2.53 -8.21
N LEU A 124 -1.86 -3.23 -7.53
CA LEU A 124 -0.44 -2.89 -7.57
C LEU A 124 0.14 -3.01 -8.99
N MET A 125 -0.27 -4.04 -9.75
CA MET A 125 0.14 -4.19 -11.14
C MET A 125 -0.38 -3.06 -12.04
N SER A 126 -1.58 -2.54 -11.76
CA SER A 126 -2.11 -1.37 -12.48
C SER A 126 -1.33 -0.07 -12.19
N LEU A 127 -0.57 -0.05 -11.09
CA LEU A 127 0.33 1.04 -10.70
C LEU A 127 1.79 0.82 -11.10
N THR A 128 2.11 -0.33 -11.70
CA THR A 128 3.46 -0.64 -12.16
C THR A 128 3.61 -0.26 -13.63
N PRO A 129 4.53 0.64 -13.99
CA PRO A 129 4.72 1.03 -15.38
C PRO A 129 5.08 -0.17 -16.25
N PRO A 130 4.46 -0.33 -17.42
CA PRO A 130 4.84 -1.39 -18.34
C PRO A 130 6.27 -1.13 -18.87
N SER A 131 7.01 -2.20 -19.17
CA SER A 131 8.38 -2.10 -19.71
C SER A 131 8.44 -1.35 -21.07
N HIS A 132 7.33 -1.26 -21.76
CA HIS A 132 7.16 -0.55 -23.03
C HIS A 132 5.82 0.19 -23.02
N GLY A 133 5.85 1.47 -23.33
CA GLY A 133 4.67 2.33 -23.38
C GLY A 133 5.01 3.77 -22.99
N ASP A 134 4.16 4.71 -23.39
CA ASP A 134 4.27 6.07 -22.91
C ASP A 134 3.61 6.25 -21.54
N TYR A 135 3.87 7.37 -20.91
CA TYR A 135 3.37 7.67 -19.59
C TYR A 135 1.82 7.76 -19.54
N LEU A 136 1.19 8.33 -20.56
CA LEU A 136 -0.28 8.47 -20.61
C LEU A 136 -0.98 7.11 -20.84
N TYR A 137 -0.32 6.19 -21.56
CA TYR A 137 -0.80 4.81 -21.66
C TYR A 137 -0.79 4.14 -20.29
N PHE A 138 0.28 4.30 -19.52
CA PHE A 138 0.34 3.79 -18.14
C PHE A 138 -0.77 4.38 -17.25
N ILE A 139 -1.02 5.70 -17.33
CA ILE A 139 -2.13 6.37 -16.64
C ILE A 139 -3.47 5.76 -17.01
N SER A 140 -3.68 5.42 -18.28
CA SER A 140 -4.92 4.78 -18.76
C SER A 140 -5.15 3.39 -18.18
N LEU A 141 -4.08 2.64 -17.85
CA LEU A 141 -4.17 1.35 -17.15
C LEU A 141 -4.62 1.54 -15.70
N ALA A 142 -4.00 2.49 -14.99
CA ALA A 142 -4.37 2.81 -13.60
C ALA A 142 -5.82 3.31 -13.48
N LYS A 143 -6.34 4.02 -14.49
CA LYS A 143 -7.72 4.51 -14.53
C LYS A 143 -8.77 3.38 -14.42
N ASN A 144 -8.49 2.20 -14.94
CA ASN A 144 -9.42 1.08 -14.97
C ASN A 144 -9.53 0.31 -13.63
N ASP A 145 -8.68 0.60 -12.67
CA ASP A 145 -8.73 0.05 -11.32
C ASP A 145 -9.02 1.17 -10.33
N GLU A 146 -10.12 1.07 -9.58
CA GLU A 146 -10.60 2.12 -8.67
C GLU A 146 -9.54 2.55 -7.64
N LYS A 147 -8.83 1.58 -7.04
CA LYS A 147 -7.81 1.85 -6.03
C LYS A 147 -6.53 2.41 -6.63
N ALA A 148 -6.10 1.87 -7.75
CA ALA A 148 -4.96 2.39 -8.49
C ALA A 148 -5.22 3.83 -8.98
N ARG A 149 -6.44 4.10 -9.46
CA ARG A 149 -6.89 5.44 -9.86
C ARG A 149 -6.82 6.43 -8.70
N GLU A 150 -7.38 6.07 -7.52
CA GLU A 150 -7.35 6.91 -6.32
C GLU A 150 -5.91 7.23 -5.89
N ILE A 151 -5.04 6.23 -5.86
CA ILE A 151 -3.63 6.40 -5.51
C ILE A 151 -2.92 7.29 -6.53
N MET A 152 -3.14 7.06 -7.83
CA MET A 152 -2.47 7.83 -8.88
C MET A 152 -2.90 9.30 -8.86
N ILE A 153 -4.18 9.61 -8.63
CA ILE A 153 -4.67 10.97 -8.48
C ILE A 153 -3.93 11.65 -7.31
N ASN A 154 -3.97 11.06 -6.12
CA ASN A 154 -3.31 11.64 -4.93
C ASN A 154 -1.79 11.79 -5.11
N LYS A 155 -1.14 10.85 -5.80
CA LYS A 155 0.30 10.90 -6.10
C LYS A 155 0.64 12.08 -7.03
N LEU A 156 -0.17 12.33 -8.05
CA LEU A 156 0.02 13.44 -8.97
C LEU A 156 -0.27 14.80 -8.33
N GLU A 157 -1.31 14.87 -7.50
CA GLU A 157 -1.62 16.08 -6.73
C GLU A 157 -0.49 16.43 -5.77
N LEU A 158 0.05 15.45 -5.04
CA LEU A 158 1.25 15.62 -4.21
C LEU A 158 2.44 16.13 -5.04
N ALA A 159 2.68 15.53 -6.20
CA ALA A 159 3.78 15.95 -7.07
C ALA A 159 3.63 17.40 -7.52
N LEU A 160 2.42 17.85 -7.85
CA LEU A 160 2.11 19.23 -8.20
C LEU A 160 2.29 20.17 -7.02
N GLU A 161 1.82 19.82 -5.82
CA GLU A 161 2.00 20.61 -4.59
C GLU A 161 3.48 20.86 -4.27
N TYR A 162 4.32 19.84 -4.46
CA TYR A 162 5.76 19.93 -4.20
C TYR A 162 6.59 20.39 -5.41
N SER A 163 5.97 20.66 -6.57
CA SER A 163 6.68 20.98 -7.82
C SER A 163 7.60 22.20 -7.69
N PHE A 164 7.18 23.25 -6.97
CA PHE A 164 7.98 24.44 -6.73
C PHE A 164 9.20 24.17 -5.84
N ILE A 165 9.04 23.28 -4.85
CA ILE A 165 10.11 22.94 -3.88
C ILE A 165 11.14 22.05 -4.57
N ASN A 166 10.70 21.16 -5.45
CA ASN A 166 11.56 20.19 -6.14
C ASN A 166 12.17 20.76 -7.44
N ASN A 167 11.87 22.01 -7.83
CA ASN A 167 12.31 22.63 -9.08
C ASN A 167 11.96 21.81 -10.34
N ASN A 168 10.76 21.21 -10.36
CA ASN A 168 10.28 20.48 -11.51
C ASN A 168 10.12 21.38 -12.73
N THR A 169 10.34 20.81 -13.91
CA THR A 169 10.21 21.53 -15.17
C THR A 169 8.75 21.81 -15.52
N LEU A 170 8.51 22.87 -16.32
CA LEU A 170 7.16 23.15 -16.81
C LEU A 170 6.56 21.96 -17.58
N GLY A 171 7.37 21.23 -18.36
CA GLY A 171 6.93 20.05 -19.10
C GLY A 171 6.46 18.91 -18.20
N GLU A 172 7.12 18.67 -17.07
CA GLU A 172 6.66 17.69 -16.07
C GLU A 172 5.31 18.11 -15.47
N VAL A 173 5.17 19.37 -15.09
CA VAL A 173 3.93 19.91 -14.53
C VAL A 173 2.78 19.80 -15.53
N GLU A 174 3.01 20.11 -16.83
CA GLU A 174 2.02 19.96 -17.88
C GLU A 174 1.60 18.49 -18.07
N LEU A 175 2.56 17.57 -18.09
CA LEU A 175 2.31 16.13 -18.20
C LEU A 175 1.46 15.59 -17.03
N TRP A 176 1.76 16.02 -15.79
CA TRP A 176 0.97 15.62 -14.62
C TRP A 176 -0.45 16.16 -14.65
N ASN A 177 -0.65 17.39 -15.14
CA ASN A 177 -1.98 17.96 -15.32
C ASN A 177 -2.78 17.21 -16.41
N GLU A 178 -2.13 16.80 -17.49
CA GLU A 178 -2.77 15.97 -18.54
C GLU A 178 -3.14 14.58 -17.99
N ALA A 179 -2.25 13.95 -17.22
CA ALA A 179 -2.51 12.69 -16.54
C ALA A 179 -3.71 12.78 -15.59
N LEU A 180 -3.80 13.85 -14.80
CA LEU A 180 -4.95 14.09 -13.90
C LEU A 180 -6.25 14.24 -14.69
N ARG A 181 -6.26 14.98 -15.80
CA ARG A 181 -7.46 15.06 -16.67
C ARG A 181 -7.88 13.67 -17.14
N THR A 182 -6.93 12.86 -17.60
CA THR A 182 -7.21 11.48 -18.03
C THR A 182 -7.84 10.63 -16.94
N LEU A 183 -7.41 10.80 -15.69
CA LEU A 183 -7.94 10.05 -14.54
C LEU A 183 -9.32 10.55 -14.07
N TYR A 184 -9.60 11.86 -14.23
CA TYR A 184 -10.89 12.44 -13.82
C TYR A 184 -11.97 12.31 -14.89
N ASP A 185 -11.61 12.20 -16.18
CA ASP A 185 -12.58 11.99 -17.25
C ASP A 185 -13.30 10.64 -17.07
N GLU A 186 -14.65 10.67 -17.05
CA GLU A 186 -15.50 9.47 -16.94
C GLU A 186 -15.62 8.73 -18.28
#